data_da7744542bf0e598684b3460c71160ff
#
_entry.id   da7744542bf0e598684b3460c71160ff
#
_cell.length_a   1.000
_cell.length_b   1.000
_cell.length_c   1.000
_cell.angle_alpha   90.00
_cell.angle_beta   90.00
_cell.angle_gamma   90.00
#
_symmetry.space_group_name_H-M   'P 1'
#
loop_
_entity.id
_entity.type
_entity.pdbx_description
1 polymer ?
#
loop_
_entity_poly.entity_id
_entity_poly.type
_entity_poly.pdbx_seq_one_letter_code
_entity_poly.pdbx_strand_id
1 'polypeptide(L)'
;GSPGHGSTSVKELYAEALFPLLADAPFAKALNLDVGVRYSDYNISSGSTNWKLAVEYKPVEDLLVRGTASQVFRAPNPDELFDGPTTTNPTVIDPCLNQPASYLATHQGLCQYVPVNWNPSGYGQITGLYEGGAVAGLNLRPEHGNSFDWGFVYSPSWAEGWSGSLDFWHIILKDVL
;
A
#
# COMPACT_ATOMS: atom_id res chain seq x y z
N GLY A 1 -22.18 -15.02 10.97
CA GLY A 1 -21.77 -13.66 11.34
C GLY A 1 -22.96 -12.71 11.28
N SER A 2 -22.95 -11.70 12.10
CA SER A 2 -23.92 -10.60 11.98
C SER A 2 -23.48 -9.71 10.81
N PRO A 3 -24.37 -9.33 9.88
CA PRO A 3 -24.00 -8.46 8.79
C PRO A 3 -23.62 -7.07 9.33
N GLY A 4 -22.45 -6.59 8.98
CA GLY A 4 -22.07 -5.20 9.20
C GLY A 4 -22.77 -4.29 8.21
N HIS A 5 -23.13 -3.10 8.64
CA HIS A 5 -23.76 -2.08 7.78
C HIS A 5 -23.01 -0.76 7.94
N GLY A 6 -22.63 -0.18 6.83
CA GLY A 6 -21.95 1.12 6.81
C GLY A 6 -22.07 1.79 5.44
N SER A 7 -21.83 3.09 5.39
CA SER A 7 -21.77 3.84 4.15
C SER A 7 -20.52 4.71 4.12
N THR A 8 -19.89 4.75 2.97
CA THR A 8 -18.75 5.62 2.72
C THR A 8 -19.14 6.68 1.70
N SER A 9 -18.84 7.92 2.01
CA SER A 9 -18.96 9.04 1.08
C SER A 9 -17.69 9.88 1.10
N VAL A 10 -17.32 10.42 -0.04
CA VAL A 10 -16.16 11.29 -0.20
C VAL A 10 -16.58 12.57 -0.92
N LYS A 11 -16.00 13.69 -0.48
CA LYS A 11 -16.03 14.97 -1.19
C LYS A 11 -14.61 15.33 -1.55
N GLU A 12 -14.38 15.66 -2.82
CA GLU A 12 -13.05 15.94 -3.33
C GLU A 12 -13.00 17.27 -4.06
N LEU A 13 -11.88 17.95 -3.88
CA LEU A 13 -11.50 19.10 -4.67
C LEU A 13 -10.09 18.85 -5.21
N TYR A 14 -9.88 19.10 -6.50
CA TYR A 14 -8.57 18.94 -7.10
C TYR A 14 -8.27 20.07 -8.09
N ALA A 15 -6.98 20.34 -8.27
CA ALA A 15 -6.45 21.22 -9.28
C ALA A 15 -5.20 20.58 -9.88
N GLU A 16 -5.02 20.75 -11.17
CA GLU A 16 -3.86 20.27 -11.92
C GLU A 16 -3.48 21.32 -12.96
N ALA A 17 -2.17 21.53 -13.14
CA ALA A 17 -1.65 22.49 -14.10
C ALA A 17 -0.39 21.95 -14.76
N LEU A 18 -0.36 22.03 -16.10
CA LEU A 18 0.80 21.71 -16.93
C LEU A 18 1.47 23.01 -17.38
N PHE A 19 2.74 23.15 -17.10
CA PHE A 19 3.57 24.28 -17.47
C PHE A 19 4.61 23.85 -18.51
N PRO A 20 4.45 24.24 -19.78
CA PRO A 20 5.51 24.09 -20.76
C PRO A 20 6.59 25.16 -20.49
N LEU A 21 7.69 24.73 -19.87
CA LEU A 21 8.75 25.65 -19.43
C LEU A 21 9.72 26.02 -20.56
N LEU A 22 10.05 25.03 -21.41
CA LEU A 22 10.92 25.23 -22.58
C LEU A 22 10.36 24.47 -23.77
N ALA A 23 10.50 25.07 -24.94
CA ALA A 23 10.18 24.46 -26.22
C ALA A 23 11.22 24.90 -27.26
N ASP A 24 11.72 23.97 -28.06
CA ASP A 24 12.68 24.16 -29.15
C ASP A 24 13.93 25.01 -28.79
N ALA A 25 14.38 24.88 -27.52
CA ALA A 25 15.60 25.53 -27.06
C ALA A 25 16.83 24.61 -27.28
N PRO A 26 18.04 25.14 -27.33
CA PRO A 26 19.27 24.35 -27.38
C PRO A 26 19.30 23.34 -26.21
N PHE A 27 19.49 22.06 -26.53
CA PHE A 27 19.49 20.93 -25.57
C PHE A 27 18.17 20.74 -24.80
N ALA A 28 17.08 21.40 -25.20
CA ALA A 28 15.76 21.26 -24.57
C ALA A 28 14.64 21.39 -25.61
N LYS A 29 14.39 20.32 -26.35
CA LYS A 29 13.27 20.25 -27.30
C LYS A 29 11.93 20.45 -26.61
N ALA A 30 11.81 19.92 -25.40
CA ALA A 30 10.69 20.21 -24.52
C ALA A 30 11.12 20.05 -23.05
N LEU A 31 10.58 20.90 -22.19
CA LEU A 31 10.62 20.75 -20.75
C LEU A 31 9.24 21.13 -20.21
N ASN A 32 8.54 20.16 -19.69
CA ASN A 32 7.21 20.30 -19.10
C ASN A 32 7.25 20.02 -17.61
N LEU A 33 6.52 20.80 -16.83
CA LEU A 33 6.27 20.60 -15.42
C LEU A 33 4.77 20.41 -15.21
N ASP A 34 4.38 19.32 -14.60
CA ASP A 34 3.00 19.02 -14.23
C ASP A 34 2.90 19.00 -12.70
N VAL A 35 1.98 19.80 -12.16
CA VAL A 35 1.72 19.90 -10.73
C VAL A 35 0.25 19.66 -10.46
N GLY A 36 -0.02 18.84 -9.45
CA GLY A 36 -1.39 18.53 -9.05
C GLY A 36 -1.54 18.51 -7.54
N VAL A 37 -2.71 18.88 -7.08
CA VAL A 37 -3.12 18.77 -5.67
C VAL A 37 -4.57 18.29 -5.62
N ARG A 38 -4.85 17.39 -4.65
CA ARG A 38 -6.19 16.87 -4.38
C ARG A 38 -6.43 16.89 -2.88
N TYR A 39 -7.54 17.43 -2.46
CA TYR A 39 -8.08 17.30 -1.12
C TYR A 39 -9.28 16.37 -1.16
N SER A 40 -9.28 15.34 -0.31
CA SER A 40 -10.35 14.35 -0.18
C SER A 40 -10.83 14.33 1.26
N ASP A 41 -12.13 14.49 1.47
CA ASP A 41 -12.80 14.47 2.78
C ASP A 41 -13.78 13.31 2.84
N TYR A 42 -13.49 12.35 3.71
CA TYR A 42 -14.30 11.13 3.90
C TYR A 42 -15.14 11.24 5.17
N ASN A 43 -16.36 10.75 5.13
CA ASN A 43 -17.22 10.69 6.31
C ASN A 43 -16.73 9.68 7.38
N ILE A 44 -15.82 8.78 7.02
CA ILE A 44 -15.34 7.67 7.87
C ILE A 44 -13.89 7.85 8.36
N SER A 45 -13.19 8.86 7.89
CA SER A 45 -11.80 9.14 8.26
C SER A 45 -11.52 10.64 8.14
N SER A 46 -10.38 11.06 8.68
CA SER A 46 -9.91 12.45 8.48
C SER A 46 -9.62 12.74 7.01
N GLY A 47 -9.81 13.98 6.60
CA GLY A 47 -9.46 14.45 5.25
C GLY A 47 -7.96 14.30 4.97
N SER A 48 -7.61 14.10 3.71
CA SER A 48 -6.23 13.97 3.22
C SER A 48 -5.97 14.90 2.06
N THR A 49 -4.78 15.52 2.07
CA THR A 49 -4.28 16.32 0.95
C THR A 49 -3.14 15.56 0.29
N ASN A 50 -3.26 15.34 -1.00
CA ASN A 50 -2.26 14.64 -1.81
C ASN A 50 -1.76 15.55 -2.92
N TRP A 51 -0.52 15.40 -3.30
CA TRP A 51 0.12 16.20 -4.34
C TRP A 51 0.87 15.32 -5.33
N LYS A 52 1.05 15.86 -6.53
CA LYS A 52 1.84 15.28 -7.61
C LYS A 52 2.73 16.36 -8.19
N LEU A 53 3.98 16.01 -8.46
CA LEU A 53 4.92 16.79 -9.23
C LEU A 53 5.56 15.87 -10.28
N ALA A 54 5.38 16.19 -11.55
CA ALA A 54 6.01 15.43 -12.64
C ALA A 54 6.78 16.35 -13.57
N VAL A 55 7.88 15.84 -14.08
CA VAL A 55 8.76 16.52 -15.04
C VAL A 55 8.94 15.64 -16.25
N GLU A 56 8.77 16.21 -17.42
CA GLU A 56 9.13 15.60 -18.69
C GLU A 56 10.17 16.47 -19.40
N TYR A 57 11.31 15.89 -19.72
CA TYR A 57 12.41 16.57 -20.37
C TYR A 57 12.85 15.84 -21.63
N LYS A 58 12.74 16.49 -22.77
CA LYS A 58 13.25 16.05 -24.06
C LYS A 58 14.48 16.86 -24.45
N PRO A 59 15.70 16.40 -24.17
CA PRO A 59 16.91 17.08 -24.62
C PRO A 59 17.03 17.09 -26.14
N VAL A 60 16.65 15.99 -26.78
CA VAL A 60 16.62 15.77 -28.22
C VAL A 60 15.34 15.04 -28.61
N GLU A 61 15.02 14.95 -29.89
CA GLU A 61 13.79 14.31 -30.37
C GLU A 61 13.68 12.84 -29.95
N ASP A 62 14.80 12.14 -29.95
CA ASP A 62 14.88 10.70 -29.75
C ASP A 62 14.83 10.28 -28.26
N LEU A 63 15.02 11.21 -27.32
CA LEU A 63 15.14 10.90 -25.89
C LEU A 63 14.14 11.70 -25.06
N LEU A 64 13.33 11.01 -24.28
CA LEU A 64 12.50 11.56 -23.22
C LEU A 64 13.01 11.06 -21.88
N VAL A 65 13.30 11.97 -20.97
CA VAL A 65 13.54 11.70 -19.55
C VAL A 65 12.33 12.16 -18.76
N ARG A 66 11.84 11.35 -17.85
CA ARG A 66 10.67 11.68 -17.04
C ARG A 66 10.92 11.34 -15.58
N GLY A 67 10.26 12.07 -14.69
CA GLY A 67 10.29 11.77 -13.26
C GLY A 67 9.04 12.28 -12.58
N THR A 68 8.56 11.54 -11.60
CA THR A 68 7.37 11.90 -10.81
C THR A 68 7.66 11.71 -9.33
N ALA A 69 7.21 12.65 -8.52
CA ALA A 69 7.10 12.53 -7.09
C ALA A 69 5.65 12.77 -6.69
N SER A 70 5.07 11.89 -5.90
CA SER A 70 3.68 12.02 -5.49
C SER A 70 3.43 11.47 -4.10
N GLN A 71 2.41 12.01 -3.47
CA GLN A 71 1.83 11.46 -2.26
C GLN A 71 0.48 10.84 -2.58
N VAL A 72 0.28 9.63 -2.06
CA VAL A 72 -0.97 8.88 -2.20
C VAL A 72 -1.51 8.51 -0.84
N PHE A 73 -2.80 8.27 -0.74
CA PHE A 73 -3.41 7.76 0.47
C PHE A 73 -4.47 6.72 0.13
N ARG A 74 -4.77 5.85 1.09
CA ARG A 74 -5.88 4.90 1.04
C ARG A 74 -6.73 5.05 2.29
N ALA A 75 -7.99 5.44 2.13
CA ALA A 75 -8.94 5.36 3.23
C ALA A 75 -9.25 3.89 3.54
N PRO A 76 -9.54 3.54 4.82
CA PRO A 76 -10.04 2.23 5.16
C PRO A 76 -11.28 1.88 4.32
N ASN A 77 -11.38 0.64 3.87
CA ASN A 77 -12.54 0.22 3.09
C ASN A 77 -13.74 -0.10 4.01
N PRO A 78 -14.97 -0.20 3.47
CA PRO A 78 -16.14 -0.52 4.27
C PRO A 78 -16.04 -1.84 5.03
N ASP A 79 -15.41 -2.87 4.45
CA ASP A 79 -15.26 -4.17 5.09
C ASP A 79 -14.31 -4.07 6.30
N GLU A 80 -13.19 -3.35 6.16
CA GLU A 80 -12.27 -3.10 7.27
C GLU A 80 -12.92 -2.35 8.43
N LEU A 81 -13.92 -1.52 8.16
CA LEU A 81 -14.59 -0.69 9.16
C LEU A 81 -15.83 -1.34 9.76
N PHE A 82 -16.67 -1.94 8.93
CA PHE A 82 -18.04 -2.28 9.29
C PHE A 82 -18.34 -3.77 9.31
N ASP A 83 -17.37 -4.64 8.99
CA ASP A 83 -17.59 -6.07 9.13
C ASP A 83 -17.97 -6.42 10.56
N GLY A 84 -19.10 -7.11 10.68
CA GLY A 84 -19.55 -7.63 11.96
C GLY A 84 -18.68 -8.79 12.44
N PRO A 85 -18.83 -9.19 13.71
CA PRO A 85 -18.01 -10.25 14.27
C PRO A 85 -18.20 -11.56 13.48
N THR A 86 -17.11 -12.10 12.99
CA THR A 86 -17.06 -13.41 12.35
C THR A 86 -16.13 -14.34 13.10
N THR A 87 -16.45 -15.63 13.11
CA THR A 87 -15.58 -16.65 13.68
C THR A 87 -14.78 -17.31 12.56
N THR A 88 -13.50 -17.48 12.79
CA THR A 88 -12.62 -18.27 11.94
C THR A 88 -12.00 -19.42 12.77
N ASN A 89 -11.78 -20.55 12.13
CA ASN A 89 -11.15 -21.72 12.75
C ASN A 89 -9.84 -22.05 12.02
N PRO A 90 -8.79 -21.22 12.16
CA PRO A 90 -7.51 -21.53 11.55
C PRO A 90 -6.90 -22.77 12.20
N THR A 91 -6.31 -23.61 11.38
CA THR A 91 -5.48 -24.70 11.88
C THR A 91 -4.12 -24.14 12.26
N VAL A 92 -3.76 -24.27 13.52
CA VAL A 92 -2.46 -23.84 14.05
C VAL A 92 -1.70 -25.07 14.52
N ILE A 93 -0.46 -25.18 14.07
CA ILE A 93 0.46 -26.20 14.58
C ILE A 93 1.20 -25.59 15.78
N ASP A 94 0.88 -26.10 16.98
CA ASP A 94 1.61 -25.72 18.19
C ASP A 94 3.01 -26.32 18.15
N PRO A 95 4.07 -25.52 18.23
CA PRO A 95 5.44 -26.03 18.27
C PRO A 95 5.73 -26.92 19.48
N CYS A 96 4.92 -26.84 20.54
CA CYS A 96 5.07 -27.64 21.77
C CYS A 96 4.30 -28.96 21.71
N LEU A 97 3.54 -29.20 20.64
CA LEU A 97 2.73 -30.41 20.51
C LEU A 97 3.61 -31.67 20.32
N ASN A 98 3.34 -32.71 21.13
CA ASN A 98 4.02 -34.01 21.05
C ASN A 98 5.55 -33.93 21.10
N GLN A 99 6.09 -32.99 21.88
CA GLN A 99 7.53 -32.78 21.98
C GLN A 99 8.16 -33.59 23.13
N PRO A 100 9.38 -34.10 22.93
CA PRO A 100 10.12 -34.79 23.98
C PRO A 100 10.66 -33.82 25.03
N ALA A 101 11.00 -34.35 26.21
CA ALA A 101 11.54 -33.54 27.32
C ALA A 101 12.76 -32.68 26.94
N SER A 102 13.63 -33.21 26.07
CA SER A 102 14.81 -32.47 25.59
C SER A 102 14.46 -31.23 24.79
N TYR A 103 13.43 -31.30 23.98
CA TYR A 103 12.94 -30.12 23.21
C TYR A 103 12.32 -29.09 24.17
N LEU A 104 11.45 -29.53 25.07
CA LEU A 104 10.79 -28.64 26.03
C LEU A 104 11.80 -27.94 26.94
N ALA A 105 12.86 -28.63 27.35
CA ALA A 105 13.92 -28.03 28.16
C ALA A 105 14.70 -26.91 27.46
N THR A 106 14.87 -27.00 26.16
CA THR A 106 15.57 -25.98 25.36
C THR A 106 14.67 -24.84 24.94
N HIS A 107 13.34 -25.00 24.98
CA HIS A 107 12.33 -24.03 24.56
C HIS A 107 11.41 -23.59 25.71
N GLN A 108 11.94 -23.48 26.91
CA GLN A 108 11.16 -23.18 28.14
C GLN A 108 10.38 -21.85 28.02
N GLY A 109 10.90 -20.84 27.32
CA GLY A 109 10.18 -19.59 27.15
C GLY A 109 8.89 -19.69 26.30
N LEU A 110 8.81 -20.71 25.43
CA LEU A 110 7.68 -20.96 24.55
C LEU A 110 6.75 -22.08 25.06
N CYS A 111 7.33 -23.14 25.63
CA CYS A 111 6.64 -24.35 26.02
C CYS A 111 6.56 -24.53 27.54
N GLN A 112 6.59 -23.43 28.28
CA GLN A 112 6.50 -23.45 29.72
C GLN A 112 5.18 -24.13 30.17
N TYR A 113 5.27 -25.07 31.09
CA TYR A 113 4.14 -25.82 31.64
C TYR A 113 3.47 -26.84 30.68
N VAL A 114 4.02 -27.08 29.49
CA VAL A 114 3.51 -28.12 28.59
C VAL A 114 4.05 -29.48 29.02
N PRO A 115 3.20 -30.49 29.26
CA PRO A 115 3.66 -31.84 29.59
C PRO A 115 4.44 -32.49 28.45
N VAL A 116 5.37 -33.38 28.79
CA VAL A 116 6.10 -34.18 27.80
C VAL A 116 5.14 -35.01 26.97
N ASN A 117 5.34 -35.03 25.66
CA ASN A 117 4.48 -35.72 24.70
C ASN A 117 3.00 -35.32 24.77
N TRP A 118 2.72 -34.08 25.15
CA TRP A 118 1.37 -33.57 25.22
C TRP A 118 0.69 -33.55 23.82
N ASN A 119 -0.39 -34.30 23.71
CA ASN A 119 -1.13 -34.43 22.44
C ASN A 119 -2.64 -34.59 22.72
N PRO A 120 -3.33 -33.51 23.09
CA PRO A 120 -4.77 -33.55 23.36
C PRO A 120 -5.56 -33.79 22.07
N SER A 121 -6.62 -34.58 22.14
CA SER A 121 -7.52 -34.80 21.02
C SER A 121 -8.25 -33.53 20.64
N GLY A 122 -8.34 -33.22 19.32
CA GLY A 122 -8.97 -32.00 18.79
C GLY A 122 -8.10 -30.76 18.86
N TYR A 123 -6.85 -30.91 19.26
CA TYR A 123 -5.90 -29.83 19.29
C TYR A 123 -5.40 -29.49 17.87
N GLY A 124 -5.21 -28.21 17.61
CA GLY A 124 -4.75 -27.69 16.29
C GLY A 124 -5.75 -26.77 15.61
N GLN A 125 -6.95 -26.62 16.18
CA GLN A 125 -7.89 -25.61 15.75
C GLN A 125 -8.14 -24.60 16.86
N ILE A 126 -7.97 -23.32 16.54
CA ILE A 126 -8.36 -22.23 17.43
C ILE A 126 -9.50 -21.48 16.79
N THR A 127 -10.52 -21.16 17.58
CA THR A 127 -11.56 -20.25 17.16
C THR A 127 -11.07 -18.83 17.40
N GLY A 128 -10.83 -18.09 16.33
CA GLY A 128 -10.55 -16.66 16.36
C GLY A 128 -11.82 -15.86 16.11
N LEU A 129 -11.94 -14.72 16.75
CA LEU A 129 -12.96 -13.72 16.45
C LEU A 129 -12.31 -12.62 15.62
N TYR A 130 -12.89 -12.30 14.48
CA TYR A 130 -12.54 -11.11 13.66
C TYR A 130 -13.71 -10.13 13.70
N GLU A 131 -13.39 -8.87 13.87
CA GLU A 131 -14.34 -7.75 13.83
C GLU A 131 -13.75 -6.61 13.00
N GLY A 132 -14.56 -5.91 12.22
CA GLY A 132 -14.15 -4.69 11.55
C GLY A 132 -13.70 -3.63 12.56
N GLY A 133 -12.76 -2.79 12.17
CA GLY A 133 -12.08 -1.87 13.08
C GLY A 133 -13.01 -0.95 13.86
N ALA A 134 -14.07 -0.40 13.22
CA ALA A 134 -15.04 0.45 13.89
C ALA A 134 -15.92 -0.33 14.88
N VAL A 135 -16.28 -1.58 14.55
CA VAL A 135 -17.04 -2.48 15.45
C VAL A 135 -16.21 -2.86 16.67
N ALA A 136 -14.92 -3.13 16.46
CA ALA A 136 -13.98 -3.42 17.54
C ALA A 136 -13.58 -2.17 18.36
N GLY A 137 -14.09 -0.98 18.03
CA GLY A 137 -13.73 0.28 18.69
C GLY A 137 -12.35 0.81 18.31
N LEU A 138 -11.77 0.33 17.22
CA LEU A 138 -10.48 0.79 16.71
C LEU A 138 -10.67 2.04 15.83
N ASN A 139 -9.83 3.04 16.04
CA ASN A 139 -9.79 4.22 15.18
C ASN A 139 -8.81 3.98 14.04
N LEU A 140 -9.27 3.36 12.97
CA LEU A 140 -8.47 3.12 11.77
C LEU A 140 -8.13 4.45 11.09
N ARG A 141 -6.86 4.61 10.74
CA ARG A 141 -6.36 5.80 10.06
C ARG A 141 -6.13 5.48 8.58
N PRO A 142 -6.22 6.49 7.70
CA PRO A 142 -5.81 6.30 6.31
C PRO A 142 -4.33 5.91 6.22
N GLU A 143 -4.02 5.02 5.31
CA GLU A 143 -2.65 4.72 4.92
C GLU A 143 -2.11 5.84 4.03
N HIS A 144 -0.85 6.18 4.21
CA HIS A 144 -0.17 7.18 3.39
C HIS A 144 1.02 6.57 2.67
N GLY A 145 1.25 7.02 1.44
CA GLY A 145 2.40 6.59 0.66
C GLY A 145 3.06 7.75 -0.05
N ASN A 146 4.39 7.67 -0.18
CA ASN A 146 5.15 8.51 -1.10
C ASN A 146 5.68 7.63 -2.22
N SER A 147 5.45 8.03 -3.46
CA SER A 147 5.96 7.37 -4.65
C SER A 147 6.93 8.29 -5.36
N PHE A 148 8.06 7.73 -5.75
CA PHE A 148 9.06 8.38 -6.59
C PHE A 148 9.33 7.46 -7.75
N ASP A 149 9.20 7.98 -8.96
CA ASP A 149 9.59 7.27 -10.16
C ASP A 149 10.42 8.19 -11.06
N TRP A 150 11.32 7.60 -11.81
CA TRP A 150 12.06 8.28 -12.86
C TRP A 150 12.50 7.26 -13.92
N GLY A 151 12.59 7.71 -15.14
CA GLY A 151 12.97 6.84 -16.24
C GLY A 151 13.23 7.59 -17.51
N PHE A 152 13.52 6.84 -18.55
CA PHE A 152 13.70 7.40 -19.87
C PHE A 152 13.09 6.52 -20.97
N VAL A 153 12.74 7.15 -22.06
CA VAL A 153 12.28 6.51 -23.29
C VAL A 153 13.21 6.93 -24.39
N TYR A 154 13.76 5.97 -25.10
CA TYR A 154 14.62 6.20 -26.27
C TYR A 154 13.96 5.64 -27.52
N SER A 155 13.73 6.50 -28.50
CA SER A 155 13.10 6.18 -29.78
C SER A 155 13.98 6.72 -30.92
N PRO A 156 15.00 5.94 -31.34
CA PRO A 156 16.01 6.42 -32.27
C PRO A 156 15.45 6.72 -33.65
N SER A 157 15.73 7.90 -34.18
CA SER A 157 15.32 8.32 -35.52
C SER A 157 15.95 7.46 -36.65
N TRP A 158 17.10 6.84 -36.37
CA TRP A 158 17.78 5.92 -37.29
C TRP A 158 17.17 4.51 -37.36
N ALA A 159 16.28 4.16 -36.43
CA ALA A 159 15.60 2.85 -36.38
C ALA A 159 14.10 3.06 -36.18
N GLU A 160 13.42 3.51 -37.22
CA GLU A 160 11.98 3.77 -37.18
C GLU A 160 11.19 2.54 -36.71
N GLY A 161 10.20 2.78 -35.84
CA GLY A 161 9.39 1.71 -35.25
C GLY A 161 10.00 1.01 -34.02
N TRP A 162 11.22 1.36 -33.64
CA TRP A 162 11.85 0.87 -32.41
C TRP A 162 11.77 1.88 -31.29
N SER A 163 11.42 1.42 -30.09
CA SER A 163 11.52 2.21 -28.87
C SER A 163 11.85 1.31 -27.68
N GLY A 164 12.58 1.85 -26.71
CA GLY A 164 12.87 1.18 -25.45
C GLY A 164 12.65 2.13 -24.30
N SER A 165 12.19 1.63 -23.16
CA SER A 165 12.05 2.40 -21.92
C SER A 165 12.67 1.64 -20.75
N LEU A 166 13.15 2.43 -19.79
CA LEU A 166 13.61 1.93 -18.51
C LEU A 166 13.11 2.88 -17.43
N ASP A 167 12.40 2.34 -16.46
CA ASP A 167 11.82 3.10 -15.35
C ASP A 167 12.28 2.51 -14.02
N PHE A 168 12.60 3.37 -13.07
CA PHE A 168 12.92 3.06 -11.68
C PHE A 168 11.84 3.65 -10.81
N TRP A 169 11.40 2.91 -9.80
CA TRP A 169 10.39 3.35 -8.86
C TRP A 169 10.77 3.00 -7.43
N HIS A 170 10.32 3.84 -6.50
CA HIS A 170 10.46 3.62 -5.07
C HIS A 170 9.20 4.10 -4.35
N ILE A 171 8.55 3.20 -3.61
CA ILE A 171 7.32 3.47 -2.88
C ILE A 171 7.56 3.22 -1.39
N ILE A 172 7.19 4.19 -0.57
CA ILE A 172 7.24 4.11 0.89
C ILE A 172 5.82 4.19 1.40
N LEU A 173 5.35 3.13 2.05
CA LEU A 173 4.04 3.09 2.70
C LEU A 173 4.19 3.28 4.21
N LYS A 174 3.24 3.97 4.82
CA LYS A 174 3.15 4.23 6.26
C LYS A 174 1.72 3.98 6.73
N ASP A 175 1.59 3.63 8.03
CA ASP A 175 0.30 3.37 8.67
C ASP A 175 -0.50 2.25 7.95
N VAL A 176 0.20 1.23 7.45
CA VAL A 176 -0.41 0.07 6.76
C VAL A 176 -1.25 -0.71 7.75
N LEU A 177 -2.49 -1.03 7.36
CA LEU A 177 -3.48 -1.80 8.13
C LEU A 177 -3.23 -3.31 8.03
#